data_d39d279f43e6679c477705571d4a365c
#
_entry.id   d39d279f43e6679c477705571d4a365c
#
_cell.length_a   1.000
_cell.length_b   1.000
_cell.length_c   1.000
_cell.angle_alpha   90.00
_cell.angle_beta   90.00
_cell.angle_gamma   90.00
#
_symmetry.space_group_name_H-M   'P 1'
#
loop_
_entity.id
_entity.type
_entity.pdbx_description
1 polymer ?
#
loop_
_entity_poly.entity_id
_entity_poly.type
_entity_poly.pdbx_seq_one_letter_code
_entity_poly.pdbx_strand_id
1 'polypeptide(L)'
;KLRTMIFLGMPYNTNARYGDGQPNCIMDEKVIRRYELLLDVFARDFPGVDDLLVYTYDADAWLCSEFGPCLRCLGVPLHDRLPQFLNRLTAHWRTLSPQGRFWLEPWELSAGQVQACVERVNPEGFGLALHCNIGEVMSTLPVDRWLKNTVTNARRRDIPVIVEYFLGGPSEEVEPLYHLAHPLVTLRGLKTIAAVPGVVGIKEYYGLNPTCEDPNLRMTALFFKNPTITEEVALQELAKPYGKAAEEMCQFWRLTSEGMEVLPWEISWAFREIGRSRTDHALSAAFFRGQACHTPNWMSSRNAIFMKTEDSQPDPWMLEDVQLRCQQAAECYEKALVLGRKIQPEVPESLRDAYSKNLSDLASLRRHALAYAFHLRETNLATVLRKAVELKQPLPPKSVAELQAMLKADLENHCAEIAPGSKETKGIWQEMDQAIILLGENPDAFLNKYFTVTANKESKGIFSATSR
;
A
#
# COMPACT_ATOMS: atom_id res chain seq x y z
N LYS A 1 -27.23 8.26 17.84
CA LYS A 1 -27.54 7.40 16.67
C LYS A 1 -26.30 7.30 15.81
N LEU A 2 -25.87 6.10 15.45
CA LEU A 2 -24.82 5.88 14.47
C LEU A 2 -25.33 6.29 13.09
N ARG A 3 -24.47 6.89 12.27
CA ARG A 3 -24.75 7.14 10.84
C ARG A 3 -24.25 5.94 10.03
N THR A 4 -25.00 5.59 9.03
CA THR A 4 -24.68 4.48 8.13
C THR A 4 -24.25 5.03 6.78
N MET A 5 -23.08 4.58 6.28
CA MET A 5 -22.57 4.94 4.96
C MET A 5 -22.45 3.68 4.10
N ILE A 6 -22.93 3.74 2.87
CA ILE A 6 -22.75 2.69 1.88
C ILE A 6 -21.78 3.15 0.79
N PHE A 7 -21.00 2.21 0.35
CA PHE A 7 -19.97 2.36 -0.66
C PHE A 7 -20.54 2.05 -2.06
N LEU A 8 -20.39 2.97 -3.00
CA LEU A 8 -20.79 2.83 -4.38
C LEU A 8 -19.58 2.93 -5.32
N GLY A 9 -19.44 1.98 -6.22
CA GLY A 9 -18.47 2.11 -7.29
C GLY A 9 -18.88 3.12 -8.36
N MET A 10 -17.90 3.80 -8.93
CA MET A 10 -18.09 4.63 -10.13
C MET A 10 -18.35 3.77 -11.37
N PRO A 11 -18.89 4.34 -12.45
CA PRO A 11 -19.10 3.62 -13.71
C PRO A 11 -17.79 3.05 -14.25
N TYR A 12 -17.67 1.74 -14.28
CA TYR A 12 -16.49 1.06 -14.79
C TYR A 12 -16.50 1.01 -16.31
N ASN A 13 -15.53 1.56 -17.00
CA ASN A 13 -15.60 1.76 -18.44
C ASN A 13 -14.77 0.78 -19.30
N THR A 14 -13.79 0.06 -18.74
CA THR A 14 -12.94 -0.83 -19.52
C THR A 14 -13.64 -2.06 -20.07
N ASN A 15 -14.57 -2.63 -19.32
CA ASN A 15 -15.25 -3.89 -19.68
C ASN A 15 -16.73 -3.71 -20.01
N ALA A 16 -17.32 -2.57 -19.70
CA ALA A 16 -18.72 -2.28 -19.92
C ALA A 16 -18.87 -1.30 -21.07
N ARG A 17 -18.98 -1.83 -22.29
CA ARG A 17 -19.39 -1.05 -23.45
C ARG A 17 -20.89 -1.27 -23.70
N TYR A 18 -21.59 -0.19 -23.92
CA TYR A 18 -22.97 -0.28 -24.36
C TYR A 18 -23.05 -0.70 -25.83
N GLY A 19 -24.25 -1.01 -26.29
CA GLY A 19 -24.51 -1.50 -27.66
C GLY A 19 -24.05 -0.55 -28.76
N ASP A 20 -23.80 0.71 -28.48
CA ASP A 20 -23.22 1.69 -29.40
C ASP A 20 -21.65 1.65 -29.42
N GLY A 21 -21.03 0.74 -28.69
CA GLY A 21 -19.59 0.59 -28.62
C GLY A 21 -18.86 1.68 -27.82
N GLN A 22 -19.59 2.63 -27.24
CA GLN A 22 -18.98 3.71 -26.44
C GLN A 22 -18.71 3.26 -25.00
N PRO A 23 -17.66 3.81 -24.36
CA PRO A 23 -17.36 3.54 -22.97
C PRO A 23 -18.51 3.92 -22.04
N ASN A 24 -18.62 3.22 -20.92
CA ASN A 24 -19.48 3.61 -19.81
C ASN A 24 -18.94 4.92 -19.20
N CYS A 25 -19.66 6.03 -19.36
CA CYS A 25 -19.11 7.37 -19.19
C CYS A 25 -19.96 8.24 -18.26
N ILE A 26 -19.33 8.96 -17.33
CA ILE A 26 -20.00 9.90 -16.43
C ILE A 26 -20.66 11.09 -17.14
N MET A 27 -20.38 11.30 -18.43
CA MET A 27 -21.03 12.31 -19.28
C MET A 27 -22.19 11.71 -20.08
N ASP A 28 -22.51 10.43 -19.93
CA ASP A 28 -23.62 9.80 -20.60
C ASP A 28 -24.88 9.91 -19.74
N GLU A 29 -25.90 10.56 -20.27
CA GLU A 29 -27.18 10.73 -19.58
C GLU A 29 -27.81 9.40 -19.16
N LYS A 30 -27.64 8.33 -19.95
CA LYS A 30 -28.12 6.98 -19.61
C LYS A 30 -27.40 6.42 -18.38
N VAL A 31 -26.10 6.69 -18.23
CA VAL A 31 -25.31 6.29 -17.08
C VAL A 31 -25.75 7.07 -15.85
N ILE A 32 -25.90 8.39 -15.98
CA ILE A 32 -26.35 9.27 -14.88
C ILE A 32 -27.71 8.83 -14.39
N ARG A 33 -28.67 8.61 -15.31
CA ARG A 33 -30.02 8.13 -14.97
C ARG A 33 -30.00 6.78 -14.25
N ARG A 34 -29.14 5.88 -14.66
CA ARG A 34 -28.99 4.58 -13.99
C ARG A 34 -28.50 4.74 -12.56
N TYR A 35 -27.57 5.67 -12.31
CA TYR A 35 -27.12 6.00 -10.94
C TYR A 35 -28.25 6.63 -10.13
N GLU A 36 -29.00 7.57 -10.69
CA GLU A 36 -30.18 8.14 -10.02
C GLU A 36 -31.19 7.04 -9.61
N LEU A 37 -31.50 6.11 -10.53
CA LEU A 37 -32.36 4.97 -10.22
C LEU A 37 -31.76 4.03 -9.15
N LEU A 38 -30.46 3.85 -9.16
CA LEU A 38 -29.78 3.08 -8.10
C LEU A 38 -29.93 3.76 -6.75
N LEU A 39 -29.80 5.07 -6.67
CA LEU A 39 -30.01 5.85 -5.45
C LEU A 39 -31.46 5.74 -4.99
N ASP A 40 -32.46 5.78 -5.88
CA ASP A 40 -33.87 5.57 -5.55
C ASP A 40 -34.10 4.19 -4.91
N VAL A 41 -33.47 3.14 -5.48
CA VAL A 41 -33.53 1.77 -4.94
C VAL A 41 -32.90 1.71 -3.56
N PHE A 42 -31.73 2.31 -3.37
CA PHE A 42 -31.07 2.34 -2.07
C PHE A 42 -31.94 3.04 -1.01
N ALA A 43 -32.49 4.20 -1.31
CA ALA A 43 -33.32 4.95 -0.37
C ALA A 43 -34.59 4.17 0.00
N ARG A 44 -35.18 3.47 -0.97
CA ARG A 44 -36.40 2.66 -0.75
C ARG A 44 -36.13 1.40 0.05
N ASP A 45 -35.09 0.64 -0.33
CA ASP A 45 -34.84 -0.70 0.19
C ASP A 45 -33.97 -0.67 1.45
N PHE A 46 -33.20 0.39 1.63
CA PHE A 46 -32.32 0.61 2.79
C PHE A 46 -32.53 1.98 3.47
N PRO A 47 -33.73 2.23 4.03
CA PRO A 47 -34.09 3.55 4.57
C PRO A 47 -33.26 3.99 5.79
N GLY A 48 -32.41 3.10 6.32
CA GLY A 48 -31.48 3.40 7.40
C GLY A 48 -30.15 3.94 6.95
N VAL A 49 -29.89 4.02 5.63
CA VAL A 49 -28.64 4.57 5.10
C VAL A 49 -28.69 6.09 5.13
N ASP A 50 -27.74 6.68 5.82
CA ASP A 50 -27.63 8.14 5.94
C ASP A 50 -26.80 8.72 4.79
N ASP A 51 -25.64 8.11 4.51
CA ASP A 51 -24.60 8.64 3.63
C ASP A 51 -24.21 7.64 2.51
N LEU A 52 -23.77 8.17 1.39
CA LEU A 52 -23.21 7.39 0.30
C LEU A 52 -21.78 7.84 0.02
N LEU A 53 -20.90 6.89 -0.26
CA LEU A 53 -19.53 7.15 -0.66
C LEU A 53 -19.29 6.58 -2.05
N VAL A 54 -18.86 7.44 -2.95
CA VAL A 54 -18.44 7.05 -4.30
C VAL A 54 -16.93 6.90 -4.32
N TYR A 55 -16.50 5.71 -4.66
CA TYR A 55 -15.12 5.36 -4.80
C TYR A 55 -14.69 5.33 -6.26
N THR A 56 -13.57 5.97 -6.53
CA THR A 56 -12.93 5.86 -7.82
C THR A 56 -12.02 4.64 -7.79
N TYR A 57 -12.37 3.60 -8.53
CA TYR A 57 -11.64 2.35 -8.53
C TYR A 57 -10.19 2.48 -9.01
N ASP A 58 -9.38 1.49 -8.64
CA ASP A 58 -8.06 1.27 -9.20
C ASP A 58 -8.06 1.36 -10.71
N ALA A 59 -7.06 2.04 -11.19
CA ALA A 59 -6.78 2.26 -12.58
C ALA A 59 -7.74 3.24 -13.29
N ASP A 60 -7.18 3.87 -14.26
CA ASP A 60 -7.80 4.69 -15.29
C ASP A 60 -8.99 3.99 -16.03
N ALA A 61 -9.31 2.79 -15.57
CA ALA A 61 -10.33 1.92 -16.15
C ALA A 61 -11.75 2.46 -16.06
N TRP A 62 -12.05 3.39 -15.19
CA TRP A 62 -13.40 3.82 -14.86
C TRP A 62 -13.74 5.23 -15.34
N LEU A 63 -12.77 6.10 -15.53
CA LEU A 63 -12.97 7.44 -16.07
C LEU A 63 -12.38 7.55 -17.47
N CYS A 64 -13.16 8.07 -18.40
CA CYS A 64 -12.67 8.37 -19.74
C CYS A 64 -11.60 9.45 -19.70
N SER A 65 -10.48 9.23 -20.38
CA SER A 65 -9.51 10.29 -20.66
C SER A 65 -10.10 11.32 -21.63
N GLU A 66 -9.77 12.57 -21.47
CA GLU A 66 -10.09 13.64 -22.46
C GLU A 66 -9.35 13.45 -23.78
N PHE A 67 -8.31 12.62 -23.79
CA PHE A 67 -7.52 12.25 -24.98
C PHE A 67 -7.89 10.86 -25.52
N GLY A 68 -8.84 10.18 -24.87
CA GLY A 68 -9.25 8.82 -25.20
C GLY A 68 -10.33 8.76 -26.29
N PRO A 69 -10.84 7.56 -26.59
CA PRO A 69 -11.78 7.34 -27.69
C PRO A 69 -13.22 7.76 -27.37
N CYS A 70 -13.52 8.23 -26.18
CA CYS A 70 -14.88 8.60 -25.80
C CYS A 70 -15.26 9.97 -26.37
N LEU A 71 -16.16 10.00 -27.34
CA LEU A 71 -16.59 11.23 -28.01
C LEU A 71 -17.24 12.25 -27.07
N ARG A 72 -17.81 11.80 -25.94
CA ARG A 72 -18.44 12.69 -24.94
C ARG A 72 -17.40 13.42 -24.11
N CYS A 73 -16.21 12.83 -23.95
CA CYS A 73 -15.15 13.35 -23.09
C CYS A 73 -14.02 14.02 -23.86
N LEU A 74 -13.99 13.85 -25.20
CA LEU A 74 -12.92 14.35 -26.04
C LEU A 74 -12.75 15.87 -25.86
N GLY A 75 -11.56 16.28 -25.42
CA GLY A 75 -11.23 17.69 -25.18
C GLY A 75 -11.92 18.33 -23.96
N VAL A 76 -12.63 17.55 -23.14
CA VAL A 76 -13.26 18.05 -21.90
C VAL A 76 -12.48 17.53 -20.69
N PRO A 77 -11.79 18.38 -19.93
CA PRO A 77 -10.99 17.99 -18.78
C PRO A 77 -11.79 17.24 -17.70
N LEU A 78 -11.17 16.27 -17.04
CA LEU A 78 -11.82 15.49 -15.98
C LEU A 78 -12.34 16.38 -14.85
N HIS A 79 -11.58 17.41 -14.49
CA HIS A 79 -11.95 18.32 -13.40
C HIS A 79 -13.12 19.27 -13.75
N ASP A 80 -13.61 19.24 -14.98
CA ASP A 80 -14.88 19.88 -15.37
C ASP A 80 -16.04 18.90 -15.39
N ARG A 81 -15.78 17.65 -15.78
CA ARG A 81 -16.80 16.59 -15.93
C ARG A 81 -17.20 15.96 -14.59
N LEU A 82 -16.20 15.61 -13.77
CA LEU A 82 -16.44 14.91 -12.51
C LEU A 82 -17.29 15.72 -11.52
N PRO A 83 -17.06 17.03 -11.32
CA PRO A 83 -17.92 17.84 -10.47
C PRO A 83 -19.38 17.92 -10.96
N GLN A 84 -19.63 17.94 -12.26
CA GLN A 84 -20.98 17.96 -12.80
C GLN A 84 -21.74 16.67 -12.44
N PHE A 85 -21.08 15.52 -12.62
CA PHE A 85 -21.63 14.22 -12.24
C PHE A 85 -21.90 14.14 -10.75
N LEU A 86 -20.92 14.51 -9.92
CA LEU A 86 -21.05 14.50 -8.46
C LEU A 86 -22.15 15.46 -7.97
N ASN A 87 -22.20 16.68 -8.48
CA ASN A 87 -23.23 17.65 -8.10
C ASN A 87 -24.64 17.13 -8.40
N ARG A 88 -24.81 16.48 -9.53
CA ARG A 88 -26.10 15.91 -9.91
C ARG A 88 -26.52 14.77 -8.99
N LEU A 89 -25.62 13.84 -8.72
CA LEU A 89 -25.94 12.72 -7.81
C LEU A 89 -26.12 13.19 -6.37
N THR A 90 -25.32 14.15 -5.91
CA THR A 90 -25.48 14.76 -4.57
C THR A 90 -26.85 15.43 -4.43
N ALA A 91 -27.26 16.21 -5.43
CA ALA A 91 -28.56 16.86 -5.42
C ALA A 91 -29.69 15.83 -5.41
N HIS A 92 -29.59 14.77 -6.22
CA HIS A 92 -30.58 13.69 -6.23
C HIS A 92 -30.66 12.97 -4.87
N TRP A 93 -29.51 12.56 -4.32
CA TRP A 93 -29.46 11.90 -3.01
C TRP A 93 -30.10 12.74 -1.90
N ARG A 94 -29.88 14.03 -1.91
CA ARG A 94 -30.48 14.94 -0.92
C ARG A 94 -32.00 15.06 -1.02
N THR A 95 -32.59 14.80 -2.15
CA THR A 95 -34.06 14.68 -2.24
C THR A 95 -34.61 13.45 -1.54
N LEU A 96 -33.79 12.38 -1.48
CA LEU A 96 -34.14 11.08 -0.89
C LEU A 96 -33.74 11.02 0.60
N SER A 97 -32.60 11.58 0.92
CA SER A 97 -32.03 11.66 2.28
C SER A 97 -31.59 13.09 2.60
N PRO A 98 -32.50 13.97 3.06
CA PRO A 98 -32.21 15.41 3.23
C PRO A 98 -31.06 15.74 4.19
N GLN A 99 -30.74 14.86 5.14
CA GLN A 99 -29.64 14.99 6.09
C GLN A 99 -28.42 14.18 5.66
N GLY A 100 -28.54 13.43 4.57
CA GLY A 100 -27.49 12.57 4.04
C GLY A 100 -26.44 13.36 3.27
N ARG A 101 -25.23 12.79 3.19
CA ARG A 101 -24.14 13.32 2.40
C ARG A 101 -23.72 12.33 1.32
N PHE A 102 -23.19 12.90 0.26
CA PHE A 102 -22.56 12.18 -0.84
C PHE A 102 -21.06 12.45 -0.76
N TRP A 103 -20.28 11.40 -0.44
CA TRP A 103 -18.83 11.49 -0.26
C TRP A 103 -18.10 11.03 -1.50
N LEU A 104 -17.03 11.71 -1.88
CA LEU A 104 -16.10 11.27 -2.90
C LEU A 104 -14.82 10.78 -2.24
N GLU A 105 -14.42 9.58 -2.61
CA GLU A 105 -13.11 9.03 -2.33
C GLU A 105 -12.29 9.03 -3.62
N PRO A 106 -11.39 10.00 -3.79
CA PRO A 106 -10.71 10.27 -5.07
C PRO A 106 -9.48 9.39 -5.23
N TRP A 107 -9.67 8.09 -5.28
CA TRP A 107 -8.61 7.14 -5.54
C TRP A 107 -8.01 7.38 -6.94
N GLU A 108 -6.68 7.34 -7.04
CA GLU A 108 -5.91 7.55 -8.28
C GLU A 108 -6.04 8.92 -8.97
N LEU A 109 -6.81 9.84 -8.46
CA LEU A 109 -6.78 11.21 -8.97
C LEU A 109 -5.53 11.93 -8.50
N SER A 110 -4.89 12.68 -9.41
CA SER A 110 -3.76 13.52 -9.05
C SER A 110 -4.17 14.63 -8.07
N ALA A 111 -3.24 15.12 -7.28
CA ALA A 111 -3.48 16.23 -6.35
C ALA A 111 -4.14 17.44 -7.03
N GLY A 112 -3.70 17.78 -8.26
CA GLY A 112 -4.28 18.87 -9.04
C GLY A 112 -5.71 18.59 -9.47
N GLN A 113 -6.04 17.38 -9.88
CA GLN A 113 -7.40 16.98 -10.25
C GLN A 113 -8.34 17.05 -9.03
N VAL A 114 -7.92 16.53 -7.88
CA VAL A 114 -8.71 16.60 -6.63
C VAL A 114 -8.98 18.04 -6.24
N GLN A 115 -7.95 18.88 -6.25
CA GLN A 115 -8.11 20.31 -5.95
C GLN A 115 -9.07 21.00 -6.90
N ALA A 116 -8.89 20.80 -8.19
CA ALA A 116 -9.76 21.40 -9.20
C ALA A 116 -11.22 20.92 -9.09
N CYS A 117 -11.45 19.65 -8.69
CA CYS A 117 -12.77 19.16 -8.36
C CYS A 117 -13.36 19.84 -7.13
N VAL A 118 -12.57 19.94 -6.03
CA VAL A 118 -13.00 20.60 -4.79
C VAL A 118 -13.45 22.05 -5.05
N GLU A 119 -12.81 22.74 -5.96
CA GLU A 119 -13.18 24.12 -6.31
C GLU A 119 -14.51 24.23 -7.08
N ARG A 120 -14.96 23.16 -7.74
CA ARG A 120 -16.12 23.16 -8.64
C ARG A 120 -17.35 22.43 -8.13
N VAL A 121 -17.20 21.53 -7.16
CA VAL A 121 -18.34 20.83 -6.57
C VAL A 121 -19.20 21.78 -5.74
N ASN A 122 -20.51 21.52 -5.72
CA ASN A 122 -21.39 22.17 -4.77
C ASN A 122 -21.12 21.59 -3.36
N PRO A 123 -20.74 22.41 -2.37
CA PRO A 123 -20.42 21.92 -1.03
C PRO A 123 -21.64 21.40 -0.27
N GLU A 124 -22.86 21.78 -0.66
CA GLU A 124 -24.08 21.42 0.04
C GLU A 124 -24.40 19.93 -0.09
N GLY A 125 -24.29 19.19 1.02
CA GLY A 125 -24.51 17.75 1.06
C GLY A 125 -23.36 16.92 0.48
N PHE A 126 -22.22 17.56 0.14
CA PHE A 126 -21.03 16.88 -0.34
C PHE A 126 -19.96 16.73 0.75
N GLY A 127 -19.08 15.74 0.61
CA GLY A 127 -17.94 15.52 1.48
C GLY A 127 -16.81 14.79 0.74
N LEU A 128 -15.62 14.79 1.35
CA LEU A 128 -14.44 14.08 0.83
C LEU A 128 -14.02 12.99 1.82
N ALA A 129 -13.64 11.84 1.29
CA ALA A 129 -12.89 10.80 1.99
C ALA A 129 -11.49 10.72 1.38
N LEU A 130 -10.46 10.91 2.18
CA LEU A 130 -9.07 10.97 1.70
C LEU A 130 -8.22 9.88 2.34
N HIS A 131 -7.49 9.13 1.55
CA HIS A 131 -6.51 8.17 2.06
C HIS A 131 -5.30 8.86 2.68
N CYS A 132 -4.71 8.28 3.70
CA CYS A 132 -3.55 8.88 4.36
C CYS A 132 -2.34 7.97 4.56
N ASN A 133 -2.47 6.70 4.84
CA ASN A 133 -1.33 5.86 5.18
C ASN A 133 -1.17 4.61 4.32
N ILE A 134 -1.64 4.65 3.10
CA ILE A 134 -1.38 3.60 2.11
C ILE A 134 -0.04 3.87 1.46
N GLY A 135 0.89 2.93 1.56
CA GLY A 135 2.25 3.08 1.04
C GLY A 135 2.33 3.30 -0.46
N GLU A 136 1.43 2.72 -1.23
CA GLU A 136 1.35 2.89 -2.68
C GLU A 136 0.87 4.27 -3.12
N VAL A 137 0.13 4.98 -2.26
CA VAL A 137 -0.37 6.34 -2.54
C VAL A 137 0.46 7.39 -1.83
N MET A 138 0.98 7.08 -0.66
CA MET A 138 1.53 8.04 0.27
C MET A 138 2.75 7.45 0.97
N SER A 139 3.61 8.33 1.47
CA SER A 139 4.70 7.93 2.35
C SER A 139 4.17 7.40 3.69
N THR A 140 5.06 6.83 4.49
CA THR A 140 4.79 6.36 5.86
C THR A 140 4.23 7.43 6.79
N LEU A 141 4.26 8.69 6.39
CA LEU A 141 3.68 9.78 7.14
C LEU A 141 2.16 9.80 6.97
N PRO A 142 1.37 9.69 8.04
CA PRO A 142 -0.08 9.68 7.98
C PRO A 142 -0.67 11.01 7.50
N VAL A 143 0.10 12.10 7.59
CA VAL A 143 -0.30 13.44 7.14
C VAL A 143 0.82 14.08 6.36
N ASP A 144 0.70 14.07 5.05
CA ASP A 144 1.62 14.76 4.15
C ASP A 144 1.13 16.17 3.75
N ARG A 145 1.93 16.84 2.95
CA ARG A 145 1.61 18.17 2.44
C ARG A 145 0.36 18.17 1.57
N TRP A 146 0.14 17.12 0.79
CA TRP A 146 -1.02 17.00 -0.08
C TRP A 146 -2.32 16.90 0.73
N LEU A 147 -2.36 16.04 1.74
CA LEU A 147 -3.51 15.90 2.62
C LEU A 147 -3.84 17.23 3.31
N LYS A 148 -2.84 17.88 3.92
CA LYS A 148 -3.01 19.19 4.57
C LYS A 148 -3.58 20.24 3.63
N ASN A 149 -3.05 20.35 2.41
CA ASN A 149 -3.51 21.31 1.42
C ASN A 149 -4.94 21.02 0.98
N THR A 150 -5.26 19.76 0.69
CA THR A 150 -6.59 19.32 0.25
C THR A 150 -7.63 19.58 1.33
N VAL A 151 -7.35 19.20 2.58
CA VAL A 151 -8.24 19.48 3.73
C VAL A 151 -8.43 20.98 3.93
N THR A 152 -7.36 21.78 3.81
CA THR A 152 -7.43 23.24 3.93
C THR A 152 -8.34 23.84 2.86
N ASN A 153 -8.22 23.39 1.61
CA ASN A 153 -9.05 23.89 0.52
C ASN A 153 -10.51 23.47 0.65
N ALA A 154 -10.75 22.21 1.02
CA ALA A 154 -12.10 21.71 1.29
C ALA A 154 -12.78 22.52 2.42
N ARG A 155 -12.05 22.77 3.51
CA ARG A 155 -12.55 23.57 4.64
C ARG A 155 -12.93 24.99 4.25
N ARG A 156 -12.18 25.65 3.38
CA ARG A 156 -12.50 27.01 2.88
C ARG A 156 -13.84 27.07 2.15
N ARG A 157 -14.34 25.93 1.71
CA ARG A 157 -15.61 25.77 1.02
C ARG A 157 -16.67 25.03 1.83
N ASP A 158 -16.46 24.88 3.13
CA ASP A 158 -17.34 24.17 4.04
C ASP A 158 -17.60 22.69 3.62
N ILE A 159 -16.66 22.07 2.92
CA ILE A 159 -16.68 20.65 2.56
C ILE A 159 -16.01 19.88 3.69
N PRO A 160 -16.76 19.02 4.41
CA PRO A 160 -16.19 18.18 5.45
C PRO A 160 -15.29 17.11 4.83
N VAL A 161 -14.22 16.76 5.55
CA VAL A 161 -13.27 15.74 5.14
C VAL A 161 -13.20 14.65 6.21
N ILE A 162 -13.42 13.41 5.81
CA ILE A 162 -13.00 12.22 6.56
C ILE A 162 -11.70 11.70 5.98
N VAL A 163 -10.86 11.11 6.83
CA VAL A 163 -9.58 10.55 6.40
C VAL A 163 -9.64 9.04 6.57
N GLU A 164 -9.35 8.31 5.51
CA GLU A 164 -9.22 6.87 5.57
C GLU A 164 -7.84 6.49 6.09
N TYR A 165 -7.84 5.63 7.10
CA TYR A 165 -6.64 5.19 7.79
C TYR A 165 -6.58 3.66 7.85
N PHE A 166 -5.47 3.09 7.37
CA PHE A 166 -5.21 1.66 7.43
C PHE A 166 -4.74 1.25 8.84
N LEU A 167 -5.51 0.40 9.49
CA LEU A 167 -5.19 -0.10 10.84
C LEU A 167 -4.28 -1.33 10.82
N GLY A 168 -4.34 -2.14 9.79
CA GLY A 168 -3.57 -3.38 9.68
C GLY A 168 -2.12 -3.16 9.26
N GLY A 169 -1.82 -2.01 8.69
CA GLY A 169 -0.50 -1.65 8.20
C GLY A 169 -0.58 -0.47 7.25
N PRO A 170 0.52 0.23 7.00
CA PRO A 170 0.53 1.36 6.08
C PRO A 170 0.47 0.95 4.60
N SER A 171 0.28 -0.31 4.29
CA SER A 171 0.16 -0.79 2.92
C SER A 171 -0.71 -2.03 2.83
N GLU A 172 -1.69 -2.03 1.94
CA GLU A 172 -2.47 -3.21 1.60
C GLU A 172 -1.65 -4.31 0.91
N GLU A 173 -0.45 -4.00 0.45
CA GLU A 173 0.47 -4.96 -0.14
C GLU A 173 1.04 -5.94 0.87
N VAL A 174 1.09 -5.54 2.13
CA VAL A 174 1.50 -6.38 3.26
C VAL A 174 0.28 -6.90 4.01
N GLU A 175 -0.67 -6.05 4.32
CA GLU A 175 -2.02 -6.39 4.73
C GLU A 175 -2.85 -6.60 3.43
N PRO A 176 -3.51 -7.69 3.16
CA PRO A 176 -3.98 -8.70 4.11
C PRO A 176 -3.06 -9.93 4.26
N LEU A 177 -1.86 -9.92 3.73
CA LEU A 177 -0.97 -11.08 3.82
C LEU A 177 -0.52 -11.35 5.25
N TYR A 178 -0.24 -10.29 5.99
CA TYR A 178 0.20 -10.35 7.38
C TYR A 178 -0.59 -9.38 8.23
N HIS A 179 -1.12 -9.89 9.33
CA HIS A 179 -1.77 -9.06 10.32
C HIS A 179 -0.73 -8.61 11.35
N LEU A 180 -0.39 -7.34 11.32
CA LEU A 180 0.69 -6.79 12.10
C LEU A 180 0.19 -5.98 13.30
N ALA A 181 0.53 -6.43 14.51
CA ALA A 181 0.27 -5.67 15.72
C ALA A 181 1.33 -4.58 15.93
N HIS A 182 0.99 -3.34 15.57
CA HIS A 182 1.85 -2.16 15.73
C HIS A 182 1.08 -0.97 16.32
N PRO A 183 0.51 -1.13 17.52
CA PRO A 183 -0.49 -0.20 18.06
C PRO A 183 0.03 1.23 18.29
N LEU A 184 1.34 1.43 18.47
CA LEU A 184 1.90 2.79 18.60
C LEU A 184 1.89 3.55 17.27
N VAL A 185 2.17 2.89 16.15
CA VAL A 185 2.05 3.51 14.82
C VAL A 185 0.61 3.95 14.61
N THR A 186 -0.35 3.08 14.94
CA THR A 186 -1.78 3.39 14.89
C THR A 186 -2.13 4.62 15.74
N LEU A 187 -1.71 4.64 17.01
CA LEU A 187 -2.00 5.77 17.89
C LEU A 187 -1.41 7.10 17.41
N ARG A 188 -0.15 7.06 16.96
CA ARG A 188 0.56 8.25 16.42
C ARG A 188 -0.13 8.76 15.16
N GLY A 189 -0.50 7.86 14.25
CA GLY A 189 -1.23 8.18 13.04
C GLY A 189 -2.57 8.85 13.33
N LEU A 190 -3.39 8.25 14.20
CA LEU A 190 -4.69 8.79 14.59
C LEU A 190 -4.58 10.19 15.23
N LYS A 191 -3.61 10.39 16.12
CA LYS A 191 -3.35 11.71 16.73
C LYS A 191 -2.95 12.75 15.69
N THR A 192 -2.09 12.37 14.76
CA THR A 192 -1.61 13.27 13.70
C THR A 192 -2.74 13.68 12.77
N ILE A 193 -3.61 12.73 12.39
CA ILE A 193 -4.77 13.00 11.55
C ILE A 193 -5.78 13.90 12.28
N ALA A 194 -6.12 13.56 13.52
CA ALA A 194 -7.09 14.31 14.30
C ALA A 194 -6.64 15.76 14.59
N ALA A 195 -5.34 16.02 14.54
CA ALA A 195 -4.78 17.36 14.70
C ALA A 195 -4.92 18.23 13.44
N VAL A 196 -5.33 17.69 12.29
CA VAL A 196 -5.50 18.47 11.06
C VAL A 196 -6.82 19.24 11.08
N PRO A 197 -6.79 20.58 11.10
CA PRO A 197 -8.02 21.37 11.18
C PRO A 197 -8.88 21.21 9.93
N GLY A 198 -10.10 20.72 10.08
CA GLY A 198 -11.04 20.45 8.98
C GLY A 198 -11.32 18.98 8.75
N VAL A 199 -10.54 18.09 9.34
CA VAL A 199 -10.89 16.67 9.43
C VAL A 199 -12.04 16.52 10.45
N VAL A 200 -13.14 15.94 10.01
CA VAL A 200 -14.34 15.75 10.82
C VAL A 200 -14.55 14.30 11.26
N GLY A 201 -13.77 13.38 10.75
CA GLY A 201 -13.86 11.96 11.08
C GLY A 201 -12.71 11.15 10.46
N ILE A 202 -12.59 9.92 10.93
CA ILE A 202 -11.64 8.94 10.43
C ILE A 202 -12.45 7.74 9.98
N LYS A 203 -12.26 7.30 8.74
CA LYS A 203 -12.76 6.05 8.19
C LYS A 203 -11.64 5.03 8.37
N GLU A 204 -11.93 3.97 9.06
CA GLU A 204 -10.99 2.89 9.25
C GLU A 204 -11.07 1.95 8.06
N TYR A 205 -9.94 1.66 7.44
CA TYR A 205 -9.81 0.53 6.56
C TYR A 205 -9.11 -0.59 7.32
N TYR A 206 -9.79 -1.68 7.41
CA TYR A 206 -9.27 -2.85 8.08
C TYR A 206 -9.13 -3.97 7.04
N GLY A 207 -7.96 -4.56 6.96
CA GLY A 207 -7.73 -5.71 6.09
C GLY A 207 -8.65 -6.91 6.40
N LEU A 208 -8.28 -8.08 5.98
CA LEU A 208 -9.12 -9.27 6.13
C LEU A 208 -9.27 -9.70 7.60
N ASN A 209 -10.50 -9.93 8.03
CA ASN A 209 -10.86 -10.54 9.30
C ASN A 209 -10.41 -9.79 10.57
N PRO A 210 -10.87 -8.54 10.78
CA PRO A 210 -10.64 -7.89 12.05
C PRO A 210 -11.30 -8.67 13.20
N THR A 211 -10.58 -8.81 14.29
CA THR A 211 -11.13 -9.38 15.53
C THR A 211 -11.18 -8.32 16.62
N CYS A 212 -12.10 -8.45 17.56
CA CYS A 212 -12.16 -7.53 18.71
C CYS A 212 -10.91 -7.60 19.60
N GLU A 213 -10.07 -8.60 19.41
CA GLU A 213 -8.81 -8.80 20.13
C GLU A 213 -7.62 -8.15 19.42
N ASP A 214 -7.83 -7.58 18.24
CA ASP A 214 -6.77 -6.94 17.49
C ASP A 214 -6.17 -5.73 18.23
N PRO A 215 -4.85 -5.68 18.44
CA PRO A 215 -4.20 -4.60 19.17
C PRO A 215 -4.36 -3.22 18.52
N ASN A 216 -4.35 -3.13 17.19
CA ASN A 216 -4.49 -1.87 16.48
C ASN A 216 -5.92 -1.33 16.61
N LEU A 217 -6.94 -2.21 16.43
CA LEU A 217 -8.34 -1.85 16.62
C LEU A 217 -8.63 -1.43 18.06
N ARG A 218 -8.10 -2.16 19.04
CA ARG A 218 -8.25 -1.80 20.46
C ARG A 218 -7.56 -0.48 20.80
N MET A 219 -6.40 -0.21 20.20
CA MET A 219 -5.71 1.08 20.32
C MET A 219 -6.56 2.22 19.75
N THR A 220 -7.19 2.00 18.61
CA THR A 220 -8.13 2.95 18.01
C THR A 220 -9.31 3.25 18.94
N ALA A 221 -9.88 2.23 19.55
CA ALA A 221 -10.95 2.40 20.53
C ALA A 221 -10.50 3.20 21.77
N LEU A 222 -9.27 2.99 22.26
CA LEU A 222 -8.68 3.78 23.35
C LEU A 222 -8.49 5.23 22.94
N PHE A 223 -8.01 5.49 21.74
CA PHE A 223 -7.86 6.84 21.21
C PHE A 223 -9.20 7.59 21.13
N PHE A 224 -10.22 7.00 20.54
CA PHE A 224 -11.54 7.65 20.44
C PHE A 224 -12.21 7.88 21.80
N LYS A 225 -11.92 7.02 22.78
CA LYS A 225 -12.37 7.22 24.16
C LYS A 225 -11.64 8.37 24.86
N ASN A 226 -10.34 8.52 24.59
CA ASN A 226 -9.50 9.57 25.13
C ASN A 226 -8.44 10.02 24.13
N PRO A 227 -8.72 11.02 23.28
CA PRO A 227 -7.76 11.49 22.24
C PRO A 227 -6.45 12.03 22.80
N THR A 228 -6.39 12.36 24.08
CA THR A 228 -5.19 12.87 24.76
C THR A 228 -4.37 11.78 25.46
N ILE A 229 -4.78 10.51 25.35
CA ILE A 229 -4.09 9.37 25.99
C ILE A 229 -2.61 9.34 25.59
N THR A 230 -1.73 9.14 26.55
CA THR A 230 -0.30 8.99 26.28
C THR A 230 0.02 7.58 25.77
N GLU A 231 1.14 7.41 25.05
CA GLU A 231 1.57 6.11 24.53
C GLU A 231 1.74 5.09 25.66
N GLU A 232 2.32 5.52 26.77
CA GLU A 232 2.55 4.65 27.92
C GLU A 232 1.25 4.13 28.52
N VAL A 233 0.31 5.03 28.81
CA VAL A 233 -0.98 4.67 29.37
C VAL A 233 -1.78 3.80 28.39
N ALA A 234 -1.72 4.11 27.10
CA ALA A 234 -2.41 3.34 26.06
C ALA A 234 -1.87 1.90 25.97
N LEU A 235 -0.56 1.72 25.98
CA LEU A 235 0.06 0.38 25.97
C LEU A 235 -0.31 -0.40 27.23
N GLN A 236 -0.24 0.22 28.40
CA GLN A 236 -0.60 -0.43 29.66
C GLN A 236 -2.06 -0.88 29.65
N GLU A 237 -2.99 -0.03 29.18
CA GLU A 237 -4.40 -0.40 29.04
C GLU A 237 -4.59 -1.56 28.05
N LEU A 238 -3.89 -1.52 26.92
CA LEU A 238 -3.93 -2.57 25.90
C LEU A 238 -3.39 -3.91 26.42
N ALA A 239 -2.35 -3.87 27.26
CA ALA A 239 -1.66 -5.04 27.79
C ALA A 239 -2.38 -5.71 28.99
N LYS A 240 -3.32 -5.01 29.66
CA LYS A 240 -4.02 -5.54 30.85
C LYS A 240 -4.53 -6.98 30.72
N PRO A 241 -5.15 -7.39 29.58
CA PRO A 241 -5.64 -8.75 29.41
C PRO A 241 -4.56 -9.84 29.44
N TYR A 242 -3.29 -9.46 29.24
CA TYR A 242 -2.15 -10.39 29.25
C TYR A 242 -1.62 -10.71 30.66
N GLY A 243 -2.17 -10.08 31.70
CA GLY A 243 -1.89 -10.39 33.09
C GLY A 243 -0.41 -10.26 33.43
N LYS A 244 0.25 -11.36 33.78
CA LYS A 244 1.67 -11.35 34.17
C LYS A 244 2.62 -10.95 33.04
N ALA A 245 2.25 -11.20 31.80
CA ALA A 245 3.02 -10.84 30.60
C ALA A 245 2.80 -9.39 30.13
N ALA A 246 2.01 -8.59 30.86
CA ALA A 246 1.60 -7.27 30.39
C ALA A 246 2.77 -6.30 30.13
N GLU A 247 3.80 -6.32 30.96
CA GLU A 247 4.98 -5.45 30.80
C GLU A 247 5.78 -5.84 29.55
N GLU A 248 6.06 -7.13 29.41
CA GLU A 248 6.73 -7.66 28.21
C GLU A 248 5.91 -7.43 26.94
N MET A 249 4.57 -7.49 27.01
CA MET A 249 3.71 -7.17 25.88
C MET A 249 3.83 -5.70 25.47
N CYS A 250 3.93 -4.79 26.41
CA CYS A 250 4.22 -3.37 26.08
C CYS A 250 5.54 -3.25 25.31
N GLN A 251 6.59 -3.95 25.76
CA GLN A 251 7.88 -3.94 25.08
C GLN A 251 7.81 -4.61 23.71
N PHE A 252 7.06 -5.72 23.57
CA PHE A 252 6.83 -6.40 22.30
C PHE A 252 6.20 -5.44 21.28
N TRP A 253 5.13 -4.73 21.65
CA TRP A 253 4.48 -3.78 20.75
C TRP A 253 5.30 -2.51 20.47
N ARG A 254 6.22 -2.11 21.34
CA ARG A 254 7.20 -1.06 21.02
C ARG A 254 8.10 -1.51 19.89
N LEU A 255 8.67 -2.71 19.99
CA LEU A 255 9.57 -3.26 18.98
C LEU A 255 8.87 -3.49 17.63
N THR A 256 7.65 -4.01 17.62
CA THR A 256 6.90 -4.18 16.37
C THR A 256 6.54 -2.85 15.73
N SER A 257 6.16 -1.86 16.53
CA SER A 257 5.88 -0.51 16.04
C SER A 257 7.12 0.20 15.51
N GLU A 258 8.27 0.06 16.18
CA GLU A 258 9.55 0.60 15.73
C GLU A 258 9.96 0.01 14.38
N GLY A 259 9.86 -1.31 14.23
CA GLY A 259 10.13 -1.98 12.96
C GLY A 259 9.19 -1.49 11.84
N MET A 260 7.92 -1.26 12.16
CA MET A 260 6.93 -0.78 11.21
C MET A 260 7.21 0.67 10.76
N GLU A 261 7.68 1.54 11.66
CA GLU A 261 8.03 2.91 11.30
C GLU A 261 9.26 3.02 10.40
N VAL A 262 10.18 2.07 10.51
CA VAL A 262 11.41 2.04 9.71
C VAL A 262 11.19 1.40 8.36
N LEU A 263 10.29 0.41 8.25
CA LEU A 263 10.03 -0.30 6.98
C LEU A 263 9.61 0.69 5.88
N PRO A 264 10.23 0.61 4.69
CA PRO A 264 10.04 1.62 3.63
C PRO A 264 8.71 1.40 2.86
N TRP A 265 7.62 1.85 3.41
CA TRP A 265 6.28 1.74 2.82
C TRP A 265 6.10 2.52 1.51
N GLU A 266 6.87 3.59 1.32
CA GLU A 266 6.84 4.43 0.14
C GLU A 266 7.22 3.71 -1.16
N ILE A 267 7.74 2.50 -1.06
CA ILE A 267 8.05 1.64 -2.21
C ILE A 267 7.19 0.38 -2.23
N SER A 268 6.01 0.41 -1.66
CA SER A 268 5.12 -0.74 -1.55
C SER A 268 4.83 -1.45 -2.87
N TRP A 269 4.75 -0.72 -3.98
CA TRP A 269 4.61 -1.33 -5.30
C TRP A 269 5.81 -2.19 -5.69
N ALA A 270 7.03 -1.80 -5.30
CA ALA A 270 8.18 -2.67 -5.44
C ALA A 270 8.03 -3.93 -4.60
N PHE A 271 7.51 -3.80 -3.40
CA PHE A 271 7.23 -4.94 -2.52
C PHE A 271 6.14 -5.84 -3.07
N ARG A 272 5.13 -5.28 -3.73
CA ARG A 272 4.08 -6.05 -4.39
C ARG A 272 4.64 -7.01 -5.43
N GLU A 273 5.56 -6.54 -6.28
CA GLU A 273 6.18 -7.33 -7.31
C GLU A 273 7.09 -8.44 -6.72
N ILE A 274 7.75 -8.16 -5.61
CA ILE A 274 8.64 -9.10 -4.93
C ILE A 274 7.85 -10.01 -3.96
N GLY A 275 6.96 -9.44 -3.16
CA GLY A 275 6.37 -10.09 -1.99
C GLY A 275 5.17 -10.98 -2.26
N ARG A 276 4.49 -10.84 -3.39
CA ARG A 276 3.32 -11.67 -3.70
C ARG A 276 3.69 -13.08 -4.13
N SER A 277 4.86 -13.27 -4.68
CA SER A 277 5.32 -14.59 -5.04
C SER A 277 6.14 -15.18 -3.90
N ARG A 278 5.51 -16.01 -3.10
CA ARG A 278 6.21 -16.82 -2.09
C ARG A 278 7.19 -17.83 -2.68
N THR A 279 7.23 -17.92 -4.02
CA THR A 279 8.06 -18.85 -4.77
C THR A 279 9.26 -18.17 -5.43
N ASP A 280 9.33 -16.83 -5.39
CA ASP A 280 10.47 -16.12 -5.96
C ASP A 280 11.66 -16.20 -5.03
N HIS A 281 12.75 -16.71 -5.55
CA HIS A 281 14.06 -16.67 -4.88
C HIS A 281 14.91 -15.52 -5.46
N ALA A 282 16.07 -15.26 -4.88
CA ALA A 282 16.97 -14.17 -5.22
C ALA A 282 17.21 -13.96 -6.71
N LEU A 283 17.30 -15.04 -7.48
CA LEU A 283 17.61 -14.99 -8.91
C LEU A 283 16.36 -14.80 -9.79
N SER A 284 15.16 -14.96 -9.25
CA SER A 284 13.91 -14.86 -10.00
C SER A 284 13.18 -13.54 -9.83
N ALA A 285 13.58 -12.73 -8.85
CA ALA A 285 12.91 -11.48 -8.55
C ALA A 285 12.84 -10.56 -9.78
N ALA A 286 11.62 -10.31 -10.22
CA ALA A 286 11.33 -9.50 -11.41
C ALA A 286 11.93 -8.09 -11.30
N PHE A 287 11.96 -7.54 -10.09
CA PHE A 287 12.54 -6.25 -9.75
C PHE A 287 14.01 -6.11 -10.22
N PHE A 288 14.81 -7.16 -10.07
CA PHE A 288 16.22 -7.16 -10.44
C PHE A 288 16.47 -7.44 -11.93
N ARG A 289 15.49 -8.03 -12.61
CA ARG A 289 15.55 -8.25 -14.05
C ARG A 289 15.09 -7.03 -14.85
N GLY A 290 14.90 -5.89 -14.18
CA GLY A 290 14.50 -4.64 -14.80
C GLY A 290 13.05 -4.62 -15.24
N GLN A 291 12.22 -5.44 -14.65
CA GLN A 291 10.80 -5.11 -14.57
C GLN A 291 10.71 -3.92 -13.62
N ALA A 292 10.82 -2.73 -14.20
CA ALA A 292 10.60 -1.51 -13.44
C ALA A 292 9.28 -1.64 -12.69
N CYS A 293 9.30 -1.35 -11.41
CA CYS A 293 8.08 -1.11 -10.69
C CYS A 293 7.36 0.03 -11.41
N HIS A 294 6.32 -0.32 -12.14
CA HIS A 294 5.47 0.69 -12.72
C HIS A 294 4.75 1.38 -11.58
N THR A 295 5.29 2.51 -11.16
CA THR A 295 4.53 3.38 -10.27
C THR A 295 3.32 3.86 -11.05
N PRO A 296 2.11 3.72 -10.53
CA PRO A 296 0.93 4.31 -11.13
C PRO A 296 1.12 5.81 -11.35
N ASN A 297 0.49 6.38 -12.37
CA ASN A 297 0.66 7.79 -12.73
C ASN A 297 0.47 8.76 -11.56
N TRP A 298 -0.41 8.45 -10.63
CA TRP A 298 -0.66 9.25 -9.44
C TRP A 298 0.45 9.15 -8.38
N MET A 299 1.26 8.09 -8.38
CA MET A 299 2.45 7.96 -7.54
C MET A 299 3.67 8.62 -8.16
N SER A 300 3.76 8.74 -9.47
CA SER A 300 4.94 9.26 -10.18
C SER A 300 5.36 10.65 -9.71
N SER A 301 4.43 11.46 -9.27
CA SER A 301 4.70 12.79 -8.74
C SER A 301 5.20 12.77 -7.28
N ARG A 302 5.16 11.65 -6.58
CA ARG A 302 5.50 11.55 -5.15
C ARG A 302 6.71 10.66 -4.89
N ASN A 303 6.71 9.45 -5.45
CA ASN A 303 7.62 8.39 -5.05
C ASN A 303 8.45 7.80 -6.19
N ALA A 304 8.21 8.18 -7.44
CA ALA A 304 8.93 7.66 -8.60
C ALA A 304 10.38 8.16 -8.73
N ILE A 305 10.87 8.90 -7.75
CA ILE A 305 12.14 9.62 -7.82
C ILE A 305 13.34 8.68 -7.97
N PHE A 306 13.26 7.48 -7.41
CA PHE A 306 14.39 6.55 -7.39
C PHE A 306 14.33 5.43 -8.43
N MET A 307 13.28 5.42 -9.24
CA MET A 307 13.17 4.50 -10.37
C MET A 307 13.25 5.31 -11.66
N LYS A 308 14.33 5.18 -12.38
CA LYS A 308 14.41 5.75 -13.74
C LYS A 308 13.51 4.94 -14.65
N THR A 309 12.66 5.62 -15.42
CA THR A 309 11.86 5.00 -16.48
C THR A 309 12.75 4.58 -17.66
N GLU A 310 12.36 3.53 -18.34
CA GLU A 310 12.81 3.08 -19.67
C GLU A 310 14.23 2.50 -19.84
N ASP A 311 15.27 3.08 -19.22
CA ASP A 311 16.64 2.52 -19.27
C ASP A 311 17.17 2.15 -17.88
N SER A 312 16.29 1.92 -17.00
CA SER A 312 16.47 2.17 -15.62
C SER A 312 17.30 1.12 -14.92
N GLN A 313 18.50 1.52 -14.68
CA GLN A 313 19.23 1.05 -13.51
C GLN A 313 18.63 1.78 -12.29
N PRO A 314 18.24 1.07 -11.24
CA PRO A 314 17.86 1.72 -9.99
C PRO A 314 18.98 2.63 -9.49
N ASP A 315 18.65 3.75 -8.87
CA ASP A 315 19.65 4.61 -8.27
C ASP A 315 20.34 3.88 -7.10
N PRO A 316 21.66 3.65 -7.13
CA PRO A 316 22.35 2.89 -6.09
C PRO A 316 22.20 3.47 -4.69
N TRP A 317 22.08 4.80 -4.58
CA TRP A 317 21.91 5.48 -3.29
C TRP A 317 20.54 5.17 -2.67
N MET A 318 19.51 5.17 -3.51
CA MET A 318 18.16 4.84 -3.06
C MET A 318 18.02 3.36 -2.71
N LEU A 319 18.67 2.49 -3.48
CA LEU A 319 18.71 1.06 -3.15
C LEU A 319 19.40 0.81 -1.82
N GLU A 320 20.47 1.55 -1.52
CA GLU A 320 21.17 1.45 -0.25
C GLU A 320 20.31 1.93 0.93
N ASP A 321 19.62 3.08 0.78
CA ASP A 321 18.70 3.59 1.80
C ASP A 321 17.62 2.56 2.13
N VAL A 322 16.92 2.09 1.13
CA VAL A 322 15.84 1.12 1.30
C VAL A 322 16.35 -0.20 1.88
N GLN A 323 17.51 -0.68 1.42
CA GLN A 323 18.15 -1.88 1.96
C GLN A 323 18.43 -1.75 3.45
N LEU A 324 19.02 -0.64 3.89
CA LEU A 324 19.35 -0.39 5.30
C LEU A 324 18.07 -0.32 6.16
N ARG A 325 17.03 0.33 5.68
CA ARG A 325 15.74 0.41 6.39
C ARG A 325 15.07 -0.96 6.50
N CYS A 326 15.07 -1.76 5.45
CA CYS A 326 14.56 -3.14 5.50
C CYS A 326 15.35 -4.00 6.50
N GLN A 327 16.68 -3.86 6.54
CA GLN A 327 17.53 -4.56 7.50
C GLN A 327 17.21 -4.14 8.93
N GLN A 328 17.08 -2.84 9.18
CA GLN A 328 16.73 -2.29 10.49
C GLN A 328 15.35 -2.79 10.97
N ALA A 329 14.36 -2.78 10.08
CA ALA A 329 13.03 -3.33 10.38
C ALA A 329 13.12 -4.82 10.76
N ALA A 330 13.86 -5.62 9.98
CA ALA A 330 14.05 -7.03 10.27
C ALA A 330 14.74 -7.29 11.62
N GLU A 331 15.69 -6.44 12.04
CA GLU A 331 16.32 -6.51 13.35
C GLU A 331 15.35 -6.20 14.49
N CYS A 332 14.46 -5.21 14.33
CA CYS A 332 13.40 -4.93 15.30
C CYS A 332 12.44 -6.10 15.42
N TYR A 333 12.03 -6.68 14.30
CA TYR A 333 11.14 -7.84 14.27
C TYR A 333 11.79 -9.09 14.88
N GLU A 334 13.08 -9.31 14.67
CA GLU A 334 13.80 -10.40 15.34
C GLU A 334 13.79 -10.25 16.87
N LYS A 335 14.11 -9.06 17.37
CA LYS A 335 14.04 -8.76 18.82
C LYS A 335 12.62 -8.99 19.36
N ALA A 336 11.60 -8.56 18.61
CA ALA A 336 10.21 -8.77 18.97
C ALA A 336 9.86 -10.27 18.98
N LEU A 337 10.31 -11.05 17.99
CA LEU A 337 10.08 -12.51 17.91
C LEU A 337 10.73 -13.26 19.08
N VAL A 338 11.96 -12.91 19.44
CA VAL A 338 12.66 -13.52 20.60
C VAL A 338 11.85 -13.24 21.87
N LEU A 339 11.44 -11.99 22.10
CA LEU A 339 10.62 -11.63 23.25
C LEU A 339 9.25 -12.32 23.19
N GLY A 340 8.61 -12.30 22.03
CA GLY A 340 7.29 -12.90 21.83
C GLY A 340 7.25 -14.39 22.12
N ARG A 341 8.25 -15.15 21.69
CA ARG A 341 8.38 -16.57 22.01
C ARG A 341 8.55 -16.83 23.51
N LYS A 342 9.28 -15.94 24.19
CA LYS A 342 9.43 -15.99 25.65
C LYS A 342 8.08 -15.75 26.36
N ILE A 343 7.27 -14.82 25.87
CA ILE A 343 5.96 -14.47 26.44
C ILE A 343 4.91 -15.55 26.17
N GLN A 344 4.99 -16.23 25.05
CA GLN A 344 3.94 -17.15 24.55
C GLN A 344 3.37 -18.13 25.59
N PRO A 345 4.16 -18.77 26.45
CA PRO A 345 3.62 -19.66 27.48
C PRO A 345 2.76 -18.97 28.54
N GLU A 346 2.95 -17.67 28.75
CA GLU A 346 2.25 -16.89 29.76
C GLU A 346 0.98 -16.20 29.21
N VAL A 347 0.77 -16.25 27.89
CA VAL A 347 -0.41 -15.68 27.25
C VAL A 347 -1.68 -16.42 27.68
N PRO A 348 -2.71 -15.72 28.14
CA PRO A 348 -3.99 -16.31 28.51
C PRO A 348 -4.58 -17.15 27.38
N GLU A 349 -5.24 -18.25 27.72
CA GLU A 349 -5.78 -19.21 26.75
C GLU A 349 -6.70 -18.55 25.72
N SER A 350 -7.53 -17.61 26.16
CA SER A 350 -8.45 -16.85 25.27
C SER A 350 -7.76 -15.98 24.22
N LEU A 351 -6.47 -15.67 24.38
CA LEU A 351 -5.70 -14.82 23.47
C LEU A 351 -4.63 -15.60 22.71
N ARG A 352 -4.44 -16.88 23.04
CA ARG A 352 -3.30 -17.66 22.57
C ARG A 352 -3.29 -17.88 21.05
N ASP A 353 -4.43 -18.16 20.46
CA ASP A 353 -4.52 -18.41 19.01
C ASP A 353 -4.22 -17.14 18.21
N ALA A 354 -4.84 -16.01 18.57
CA ALA A 354 -4.59 -14.72 17.94
C ALA A 354 -3.12 -14.29 18.12
N TYR A 355 -2.56 -14.51 19.30
CA TYR A 355 -1.16 -14.21 19.59
C TYR A 355 -0.20 -15.08 18.77
N SER A 356 -0.46 -16.38 18.68
CA SER A 356 0.36 -17.31 17.89
C SER A 356 0.33 -16.97 16.40
N LYS A 357 -0.85 -16.56 15.89
CA LYS A 357 -0.96 -16.06 14.52
C LYS A 357 -0.14 -14.79 14.32
N ASN A 358 -0.21 -13.81 15.22
CA ASN A 358 0.59 -12.59 15.16
C ASN A 358 2.10 -12.89 15.14
N LEU A 359 2.58 -13.85 15.93
CA LEU A 359 3.98 -14.27 15.89
C LEU A 359 4.37 -14.91 14.55
N SER A 360 3.49 -15.73 13.98
CA SER A 360 3.71 -16.33 12.67
C SER A 360 3.78 -15.26 11.56
N ASP A 361 2.83 -14.32 11.56
CA ASP A 361 2.78 -13.23 10.59
C ASP A 361 4.01 -12.32 10.72
N LEU A 362 4.42 -12.01 11.96
CA LEU A 362 5.65 -11.24 12.22
C LEU A 362 6.91 -11.96 11.74
N ALA A 363 7.00 -13.29 11.92
CA ALA A 363 8.11 -14.08 11.41
C ALA A 363 8.18 -14.03 9.87
N SER A 364 7.03 -14.09 9.21
CA SER A 364 6.94 -13.97 7.76
C SER A 364 7.33 -12.57 7.28
N LEU A 365 6.88 -11.52 7.94
CA LEU A 365 7.27 -10.14 7.62
C LEU A 365 8.78 -9.91 7.79
N ARG A 366 9.36 -10.42 8.87
CA ARG A 366 10.81 -10.36 9.08
C ARG A 366 11.56 -10.98 7.90
N ARG A 367 11.13 -12.16 7.43
CA ARG A 367 11.75 -12.80 6.26
C ARG A 367 11.59 -11.98 4.99
N HIS A 368 10.44 -11.37 4.78
CA HIS A 368 10.25 -10.48 3.63
C HIS A 368 11.14 -9.24 3.69
N ALA A 369 11.23 -8.59 4.84
CA ALA A 369 12.13 -7.46 5.03
C ALA A 369 13.60 -7.84 4.74
N LEU A 370 14.04 -9.02 5.19
CA LEU A 370 15.37 -9.54 4.87
C LEU A 370 15.55 -9.85 3.37
N ALA A 371 14.55 -10.46 2.72
CA ALA A 371 14.61 -10.74 1.29
C ALA A 371 14.78 -9.45 0.49
N TYR A 372 14.03 -8.38 0.84
CA TYR A 372 14.21 -7.08 0.21
C TYR A 372 15.61 -6.51 0.46
N ALA A 373 16.12 -6.58 1.68
CA ALA A 373 17.46 -6.12 2.00
C ALA A 373 18.54 -6.86 1.19
N PHE A 374 18.43 -8.17 1.07
CA PHE A 374 19.35 -8.97 0.27
C PHE A 374 19.26 -8.61 -1.21
N HIS A 375 18.07 -8.62 -1.80
CA HIS A 375 17.89 -8.31 -3.21
C HIS A 375 18.40 -6.91 -3.57
N LEU A 376 18.15 -5.92 -2.74
CA LEU A 376 18.64 -4.55 -2.97
C LEU A 376 20.16 -4.48 -2.90
N ARG A 377 20.76 -5.18 -1.95
CA ARG A 377 22.22 -5.26 -1.84
C ARG A 377 22.86 -6.01 -3.00
N GLU A 378 22.28 -7.11 -3.42
CA GLU A 378 22.70 -7.88 -4.60
C GLU A 378 22.68 -7.02 -5.85
N THR A 379 21.63 -6.22 -6.05
CA THR A 379 21.51 -5.29 -7.18
C THR A 379 22.63 -4.24 -7.15
N ASN A 380 22.94 -3.67 -5.99
CA ASN A 380 24.02 -2.71 -5.85
C ASN A 380 25.38 -3.37 -6.18
N LEU A 381 25.63 -4.56 -5.66
CA LEU A 381 26.87 -5.29 -5.95
C LEU A 381 26.96 -5.67 -7.42
N ALA A 382 25.89 -6.16 -8.02
CA ALA A 382 25.84 -6.45 -9.45
C ALA A 382 26.12 -5.20 -10.31
N THR A 383 25.62 -4.04 -9.90
CA THR A 383 25.90 -2.76 -10.56
C THR A 383 27.39 -2.40 -10.48
N VAL A 384 28.03 -2.60 -9.32
CA VAL A 384 29.49 -2.41 -9.16
C VAL A 384 30.28 -3.36 -10.10
N LEU A 385 29.90 -4.63 -10.14
CA LEU A 385 30.58 -5.62 -11.00
C LEU A 385 30.38 -5.29 -12.47
N ARG A 386 29.18 -4.93 -12.91
CA ARG A 386 28.88 -4.50 -14.28
C ARG A 386 29.73 -3.31 -14.69
N LYS A 387 29.85 -2.32 -13.79
CA LYS A 387 30.67 -1.14 -14.05
C LYS A 387 32.16 -1.50 -14.23
N ALA A 388 32.68 -2.43 -13.44
CA ALA A 388 34.03 -2.93 -13.61
C ALA A 388 34.23 -3.61 -14.99
N VAL A 389 33.27 -4.43 -15.42
CA VAL A 389 33.31 -5.07 -16.76
C VAL A 389 33.28 -4.02 -17.87
N GLU A 390 32.38 -3.05 -17.83
CA GLU A 390 32.28 -1.95 -18.79
C GLU A 390 33.57 -1.14 -18.89
N LEU A 391 34.23 -0.87 -17.76
CA LEU A 391 35.50 -0.15 -17.70
C LEU A 391 36.72 -1.03 -17.98
N LYS A 392 36.54 -2.31 -18.30
CA LYS A 392 37.60 -3.30 -18.51
C LYS A 392 38.60 -3.37 -17.34
N GLN A 393 38.07 -3.21 -16.12
CA GLN A 393 38.81 -3.32 -14.87
C GLN A 393 38.64 -4.72 -14.28
N PRO A 394 39.63 -5.21 -13.51
CA PRO A 394 39.45 -6.43 -12.73
C PRO A 394 38.25 -6.32 -11.81
N LEU A 395 37.50 -7.41 -11.67
CA LEU A 395 36.39 -7.42 -10.70
C LEU A 395 36.89 -7.19 -9.28
N PRO A 396 36.25 -6.33 -8.48
CA PRO A 396 36.60 -6.14 -7.08
C PRO A 396 36.39 -7.43 -6.29
N PRO A 397 37.44 -8.10 -5.78
CA PRO A 397 37.28 -9.41 -5.11
C PRO A 397 36.36 -9.37 -3.90
N LYS A 398 36.37 -8.23 -3.19
CA LYS A 398 35.48 -8.00 -2.04
C LYS A 398 34.01 -8.00 -2.47
N SER A 399 33.67 -7.33 -3.56
CA SER A 399 32.28 -7.26 -4.07
C SER A 399 31.81 -8.61 -4.58
N VAL A 400 32.68 -9.39 -5.22
CA VAL A 400 32.35 -10.76 -5.65
C VAL A 400 32.06 -11.64 -4.45
N ALA A 401 32.93 -11.65 -3.45
CA ALA A 401 32.76 -12.45 -2.23
C ALA A 401 31.49 -12.03 -1.46
N GLU A 402 31.22 -10.74 -1.39
CA GLU A 402 30.03 -10.22 -0.73
C GLU A 402 28.76 -10.62 -1.48
N LEU A 403 28.73 -10.53 -2.82
CA LEU A 403 27.60 -10.97 -3.62
C LEU A 403 27.33 -12.48 -3.44
N GLN A 404 28.38 -13.29 -3.43
CA GLN A 404 28.24 -14.73 -3.17
C GLN A 404 27.65 -15.01 -1.77
N ALA A 405 28.11 -14.27 -0.76
CA ALA A 405 27.58 -14.39 0.60
C ALA A 405 26.11 -13.96 0.69
N MET A 406 25.74 -12.87 0.01
CA MET A 406 24.36 -12.38 -0.04
C MET A 406 23.42 -13.37 -0.71
N LEU A 407 23.77 -13.86 -1.88
CA LEU A 407 23.00 -14.88 -2.61
C LEU A 407 22.75 -16.12 -1.75
N LYS A 408 23.74 -16.54 -0.98
CA LYS A 408 23.58 -17.67 -0.06
C LYS A 408 22.65 -17.35 1.10
N ALA A 409 22.80 -16.18 1.73
CA ALA A 409 21.96 -15.76 2.83
C ALA A 409 20.49 -15.54 2.42
N ASP A 410 20.26 -15.00 1.22
CA ASP A 410 18.92 -14.85 0.66
C ASP A 410 18.28 -16.21 0.38
N LEU A 411 19.04 -17.15 -0.18
CA LEU A 411 18.58 -18.52 -0.38
C LEU A 411 18.19 -19.20 0.93
N GLU A 412 19.00 -19.08 1.97
CA GLU A 412 18.72 -19.64 3.30
C GLU A 412 17.44 -19.00 3.89
N ASN A 413 17.29 -17.69 3.76
CA ASN A 413 16.09 -16.97 4.20
C ASN A 413 14.84 -17.41 3.44
N HIS A 414 14.92 -17.58 2.13
CA HIS A 414 13.83 -18.04 1.28
C HIS A 414 13.40 -19.48 1.63
N CYS A 415 14.36 -20.38 1.79
CA CYS A 415 14.11 -21.78 2.10
C CYS A 415 13.70 -22.04 3.55
N ALA A 416 13.74 -21.05 4.43
CA ALA A 416 13.41 -21.22 5.85
C ALA A 416 11.98 -21.73 6.11
N GLU A 417 11.05 -21.46 5.20
CA GLU A 417 9.65 -21.93 5.28
C GLU A 417 9.38 -23.19 4.44
N ILE A 418 10.33 -23.61 3.62
CA ILE A 418 10.17 -24.78 2.76
C ILE A 418 10.67 -26.01 3.49
N ALA A 419 9.92 -27.11 3.40
CA ALA A 419 10.31 -28.36 4.06
C ALA A 419 11.71 -28.80 3.63
N PRO A 420 12.65 -29.03 4.56
CA PRO A 420 14.01 -29.44 4.24
C PRO A 420 14.03 -30.70 3.36
N GLY A 421 14.83 -30.65 2.27
CA GLY A 421 14.97 -31.78 1.37
C GLY A 421 13.79 -32.01 0.41
N SER A 422 12.81 -31.12 0.36
CA SER A 422 11.76 -31.13 -0.68
C SER A 422 12.37 -31.00 -2.07
N LYS A 423 11.61 -31.40 -3.10
CA LYS A 423 12.05 -31.24 -4.49
C LYS A 423 12.28 -29.77 -4.85
N GLU A 424 11.45 -28.87 -4.32
CA GLU A 424 11.55 -27.44 -4.53
C GLU A 424 12.84 -26.87 -3.93
N THR A 425 13.12 -27.16 -2.65
CA THR A 425 14.36 -26.74 -1.98
C THR A 425 15.60 -27.20 -2.75
N LYS A 426 15.63 -28.48 -3.19
CA LYS A 426 16.77 -29.00 -3.97
C LYS A 426 16.97 -28.28 -5.29
N GLY A 427 15.89 -27.96 -6.00
CA GLY A 427 15.93 -27.22 -7.25
C GLY A 427 16.51 -25.82 -7.07
N ILE A 428 16.07 -25.10 -6.05
CA ILE A 428 16.55 -23.75 -5.72
C ILE A 428 18.02 -23.76 -5.35
N TRP A 429 18.46 -24.68 -4.49
CA TRP A 429 19.87 -24.83 -4.13
C TRP A 429 20.75 -25.12 -5.35
N GLN A 430 20.30 -26.02 -6.22
CA GLN A 430 21.05 -26.35 -7.43
C GLN A 430 21.18 -25.13 -8.38
N GLU A 431 20.14 -24.35 -8.53
CA GLU A 431 20.18 -23.12 -9.35
C GLU A 431 21.14 -22.08 -8.75
N MET A 432 21.12 -21.92 -7.44
CA MET A 432 21.99 -21.00 -6.73
C MET A 432 23.46 -21.39 -6.84
N ASP A 433 23.79 -22.66 -6.65
CA ASP A 433 25.14 -23.16 -6.82
C ASP A 433 25.65 -22.90 -8.25
N GLN A 434 24.82 -23.14 -9.25
CA GLN A 434 25.15 -22.82 -10.65
C GLN A 434 25.38 -21.32 -10.87
N ALA A 435 24.59 -20.46 -10.23
CA ALA A 435 24.74 -19.01 -10.31
C ALA A 435 26.07 -18.55 -9.67
N ILE A 436 26.43 -19.08 -8.52
CA ILE A 436 27.69 -18.77 -7.82
C ILE A 436 28.89 -19.22 -8.65
N ILE A 437 28.84 -20.41 -9.27
CA ILE A 437 29.87 -20.90 -10.17
C ILE A 437 29.99 -19.98 -11.40
N LEU A 438 28.85 -19.65 -12.02
CA LEU A 438 28.83 -18.78 -13.19
C LEU A 438 29.40 -17.39 -12.88
N LEU A 439 29.12 -16.84 -11.70
CA LEU A 439 29.70 -15.58 -11.24
C LEU A 439 31.24 -15.64 -11.18
N GLY A 440 31.79 -16.77 -10.71
CA GLY A 440 33.23 -16.96 -10.64
C GLY A 440 33.90 -17.16 -11.98
N GLU A 441 33.26 -17.87 -12.89
CA GLU A 441 33.85 -18.27 -14.19
C GLU A 441 33.61 -17.25 -15.32
N ASN A 442 32.41 -16.67 -15.36
CA ASN A 442 31.98 -15.71 -16.38
C ASN A 442 31.01 -14.68 -15.81
N PRO A 443 31.52 -13.64 -15.12
CA PRO A 443 30.71 -12.61 -14.49
C PRO A 443 29.79 -11.87 -15.45
N ASP A 444 30.23 -11.66 -16.70
CA ASP A 444 29.41 -10.98 -17.71
C ASP A 444 28.17 -11.83 -18.07
N ALA A 445 28.36 -13.12 -18.29
CA ALA A 445 27.25 -14.05 -18.50
C ALA A 445 26.31 -14.13 -17.26
N PHE A 446 26.89 -14.11 -16.07
CA PHE A 446 26.10 -14.06 -14.83
C PHE A 446 25.25 -12.79 -14.75
N LEU A 447 25.88 -11.62 -14.95
CA LEU A 447 25.18 -10.33 -14.93
C LEU A 447 24.08 -10.28 -16.00
N ASN A 448 24.38 -10.75 -17.21
CA ASN A 448 23.40 -10.79 -18.30
C ASN A 448 22.24 -11.74 -18.03
N LYS A 449 22.49 -12.88 -17.39
CA LYS A 449 21.45 -13.86 -17.08
C LYS A 449 20.53 -13.40 -15.96
N TYR A 450 21.07 -12.83 -14.89
CA TYR A 450 20.32 -12.58 -13.65
C TYR A 450 20.02 -11.11 -13.36
N PHE A 451 20.79 -10.19 -13.92
CA PHE A 451 20.71 -8.75 -13.62
C PHE A 451 20.64 -7.87 -14.87
N THR A 452 20.33 -8.43 -16.03
CA THR A 452 20.04 -7.59 -17.20
C THR A 452 18.61 -7.09 -17.14
N VAL A 453 18.46 -5.79 -17.28
CA VAL A 453 17.19 -5.15 -17.63
C VAL A 453 16.80 -5.65 -19.02
N THR A 454 15.97 -6.68 -19.09
CA THR A 454 15.24 -6.96 -20.32
C THR A 454 14.19 -5.86 -20.43
N ALA A 455 14.43 -4.90 -21.33
CA ALA A 455 13.36 -4.03 -21.77
C ALA A 455 12.23 -4.96 -22.25
N ASN A 456 11.25 -5.18 -21.40
CA ASN A 456 10.14 -6.07 -21.68
C ASN A 456 9.27 -5.37 -22.71
N LYS A 457 9.52 -5.66 -24.00
CA LYS A 457 8.60 -5.28 -25.09
C LYS A 457 7.19 -5.84 -24.88
N GLU A 458 7.01 -6.69 -23.89
CA GLU A 458 5.74 -7.36 -23.57
C GLU A 458 5.09 -6.93 -22.23
N SER A 459 5.75 -6.13 -21.42
CA SER A 459 5.02 -5.46 -20.34
C SER A 459 4.17 -4.32 -20.94
N LYS A 460 3.22 -4.70 -21.76
CA LYS A 460 1.98 -3.96 -21.87
C LYS A 460 1.35 -4.08 -20.49
N GLY A 461 1.84 -3.26 -19.58
CA GLY A 461 1.24 -3.10 -18.29
C GLY A 461 -0.26 -2.90 -18.49
N ILE A 462 -1.03 -3.23 -17.50
CA ILE A 462 -2.46 -2.96 -17.41
C ILE A 462 -2.81 -1.55 -17.94
N PHE A 463 -1.86 -0.64 -17.94
CA PHE A 463 -1.95 0.76 -18.36
C PHE A 463 -1.63 1.06 -19.84
N SER A 464 -1.15 0.10 -20.64
CA SER A 464 -0.88 0.33 -22.06
C SER A 464 -2.09 0.15 -22.98
N ALA A 465 -3.27 -0.12 -22.43
CA ALA A 465 -4.49 -0.31 -23.22
C ALA A 465 -5.15 0.99 -23.70
N THR A 466 -4.59 2.17 -23.38
CA THR A 466 -5.19 3.47 -23.71
C THR A 466 -4.63 4.12 -24.99
N SER A 467 -3.71 3.45 -25.70
CA SER A 467 -3.15 3.97 -26.96
C SER A 467 -3.58 3.18 -28.20
N ARG A 468 -4.84 2.74 -28.26
CA ARG A 468 -5.48 2.34 -29.53
C ARG A 468 -6.92 2.78 -29.59
#